data_e71384c960763c0f2c54391462cb7262
#
_entry.id   e71384c960763c0f2c54391462cb7262
#
_cell.length_a   1.000
_cell.length_b   1.000
_cell.length_c   1.000
_cell.angle_alpha   90.00
_cell.angle_beta   90.00
_cell.angle_gamma   90.00
#
_symmetry.space_group_name_H-M   'P 1'
#
loop_
_entity.id
_entity.type
_entity.pdbx_description
1 polymer ?
#
loop_
_entity_poly.entity_id
_entity_poly.type
_entity_poly.pdbx_seq_one_letter_code
_entity_poly.pdbx_strand_id
1 'polypeptide(L)' 'MDAGAAVKNLEGKVLDAVNTSGLHPVVVRLVLLNIVHAVEAKERELAAAAEKEGTDG' A
#
# COMPACT_ATOMS: atom_id res chain seq x y z
N MET A 1 -12.21 -14.40 3.85
CA MET A 1 -12.43 -13.00 3.47
C MET A 1 -12.27 -12.84 1.97
N ASP A 2 -13.21 -12.15 1.35
CA ASP A 2 -13.15 -11.92 -0.09
C ASP A 2 -12.12 -10.82 -0.41
N ALA A 3 -11.15 -11.15 -1.27
CA ALA A 3 -10.12 -10.19 -1.66
C ALA A 3 -10.70 -8.95 -2.34
N GLY A 4 -11.74 -9.13 -3.15
CA GLY A 4 -12.40 -7.99 -3.81
C GLY A 4 -13.03 -7.03 -2.81
N ALA A 5 -13.66 -7.56 -1.78
CA ALA A 5 -14.25 -6.72 -0.73
C ALA A 5 -13.17 -5.99 0.07
N ALA A 6 -12.05 -6.66 0.33
CA ALA A 6 -10.94 -6.04 1.05
C ALA A 6 -10.32 -4.91 0.23
N VAL A 7 -10.18 -5.10 -1.08
CA VAL A 7 -9.65 -4.06 -1.98
C VAL A 7 -10.57 -2.83 -1.97
N LYS A 8 -11.86 -3.05 -2.13
CA LYS A 8 -12.83 -1.94 -2.11
C LYS A 8 -12.83 -1.20 -0.78
N ASN A 9 -12.70 -1.94 0.30
CA ASN A 9 -12.65 -1.36 1.64
C ASN A 9 -11.41 -0.46 1.78
N LEU A 10 -10.26 -0.95 1.34
CA LEU A 10 -9.03 -0.17 1.39
C LEU A 10 -9.14 1.10 0.54
N GLU A 11 -9.62 0.96 -0.70
CA GLU A 11 -9.80 2.11 -1.59
C GLU A 11 -10.72 3.15 -0.97
N GLY A 12 -11.84 2.69 -0.40
CA GLY A 12 -12.79 3.60 0.24
C GLY A 12 -12.20 4.37 1.39
N LYS A 13 -11.41 3.69 2.22
CA LYS A 13 -10.75 4.32 3.36
C LYS A 13 -9.71 5.34 2.91
N VAL A 14 -8.95 5.00 1.87
CA VAL A 14 -7.94 5.92 1.34
C VAL A 14 -8.60 7.15 0.73
N LEU A 15 -9.65 6.95 -0.07
CA LEU A 15 -10.38 8.06 -0.67
C LEU A 15 -11.01 8.96 0.38
N ASP A 16 -11.58 8.36 1.43
CA ASP A 16 -12.16 9.12 2.52
C ASP A 16 -11.09 9.97 3.22
N ALA A 17 -9.94 9.38 3.48
CA ALA A 17 -8.82 10.10 4.09
C ALA A 17 -8.35 11.26 3.20
N VAL A 18 -8.27 11.03 1.89
CA VAL A 18 -7.90 12.07 0.93
C VAL A 18 -8.91 13.20 0.95
N ASN A 19 -10.21 12.87 0.89
CA ASN A 19 -11.27 13.86 0.83
C ASN A 19 -11.38 14.69 2.10
N THR A 20 -11.01 14.13 3.23
CA THR A 20 -11.09 14.83 4.52
C THR A 20 -9.77 15.47 4.94
N SER A 21 -8.70 15.27 4.17
CA SER A 21 -7.38 15.79 4.53
C SER A 21 -7.27 17.32 4.45
N GLY A 22 -8.06 17.93 3.57
CA GLY A 22 -7.97 19.37 3.32
C GLY A 22 -6.73 19.77 2.54
N LEU A 23 -5.98 18.80 2.02
CA LEU A 23 -4.76 19.06 1.27
C LEU A 23 -5.04 19.25 -0.21
N HIS A 24 -4.19 20.05 -0.87
CA HIS A 24 -4.26 20.22 -2.31
C HIS A 24 -3.97 18.90 -3.00
N PRO A 25 -4.66 18.60 -4.13
CA PRO A 25 -4.45 17.35 -4.84
C PRO A 25 -2.99 17.04 -5.18
N VAL A 26 -2.19 18.03 -5.49
CA VAL A 26 -0.77 17.83 -5.78
C VAL A 26 -0.05 17.26 -4.56
N VAL A 27 -0.34 17.80 -3.37
CA VAL A 27 0.25 17.31 -2.12
C VAL A 27 -0.23 15.90 -1.83
N VAL A 28 -1.52 15.65 -2.02
CA VAL A 28 -2.09 14.31 -1.82
C VAL A 28 -1.37 13.29 -2.71
N ARG A 29 -1.14 13.65 -3.97
CA ARG A 29 -0.46 12.75 -4.89
C ARG A 29 0.94 12.41 -4.40
N LEU A 30 1.68 13.40 -3.91
CA LEU A 30 3.03 13.18 -3.39
C LEU A 30 3.02 12.28 -2.15
N VAL A 31 2.05 12.49 -1.27
CA VAL A 31 1.89 11.65 -0.08
C VAL A 31 1.59 10.22 -0.48
N LEU A 32 0.69 10.03 -1.44
CA LEU A 32 0.33 8.69 -1.91
C LEU A 32 1.52 7.99 -2.56
N LEU A 33 2.35 8.73 -3.29
CA LEU A 33 3.57 8.18 -3.87
C LEU A 33 4.53 7.69 -2.78
N ASN A 34 4.65 8.43 -1.69
CA ASN A 34 5.46 8.00 -0.55
C ASN A 34 4.92 6.71 0.05
N ILE A 35 3.60 6.59 0.11
CA ILE A 35 2.95 5.39 0.62
C ILE A 35 3.21 4.21 -0.31
N VAL A 36 3.14 4.44 -1.62
CA VAL A 36 3.45 3.40 -2.61
C VAL A 36 4.88 2.91 -2.41
N HIS A 37 5.83 3.82 -2.22
CA HIS A 37 7.23 3.45 -1.98
C HIS A 37 7.38 2.61 -0.71
N ALA A 38 6.64 2.94 0.34
CA ALA A 38 6.67 2.17 1.58
C ALA A 38 6.14 0.76 1.36
N VAL A 39 5.06 0.63 0.58
CA VAL A 39 4.49 -0.67 0.25
C VAL A 39 5.47 -1.48 -0.61
N GLU A 40 6.13 -0.83 -1.56
CA GLU A 40 7.13 -1.49 -2.39
C GLU A 40 8.29 -2.04 -1.55
N ALA A 41 8.72 -1.27 -0.55
CA ALA A 41 9.76 -1.72 0.37
C ALA A 41 9.29 -2.98 1.13
N LYS A 42 8.03 -2.99 1.54
CA LYS A 42 7.44 -4.15 2.21
C LYS A 42 7.40 -5.36 1.30
N GLU A 43 7.06 -5.15 0.03
CA GLU A 43 7.06 -6.23 -0.95
C GLU A 43 8.44 -6.84 -1.09
N ARG A 44 9.50 -6.01 -1.12
CA ARG A 44 10.86 -6.50 -1.21
C ARG A 44 11.26 -7.31 0.02
N GLU A 45 10.84 -6.87 1.20
CA GLU A 45 11.09 -7.61 2.43
C GLU A 45 10.45 -8.99 2.39
N LEU A 46 9.20 -9.06 1.95
CA LEU A 46 8.48 -10.32 1.86
C LEU A 46 9.08 -11.24 0.81
N ALA A 47 9.50 -10.68 -0.33
CA ALA A 47 10.14 -11.45 -1.37
C ALA A 47 11.49 -12.01 -0.90
N ALA A 48 12.27 -11.21 -0.19
CA ALA A 48 13.56 -11.65 0.35
C ALA A 48 13.36 -12.76 1.39
N ALA A 49 12.35 -12.63 2.23
CA ALA A 49 12.04 -13.66 3.22
C ALA A 49 11.61 -14.96 2.55
N ALA A 50 10.82 -14.87 1.49
CA ALA A 50 10.39 -16.05 0.75
C ALA A 50 11.56 -16.74 0.06
N GLU A 51 12.49 -15.95 -0.49
CA GLU A 51 13.69 -16.48 -1.13
C GLU A 51 14.58 -17.21 -0.12
N LYS A 52 14.73 -16.64 1.06
CA LYS A 52 15.50 -17.25 2.13
C LYS A 52 14.93 -18.60 2.51
N GLU A 53 13.64 -18.68 2.64
CA GLU A 53 12.97 -19.93 2.97
C GLU A 53 13.11 -20.95 1.84
N GLY A 54 13.06 -20.49 0.61
CA GLY A 54 13.17 -21.35 -0.56
C GLY A 54 14.56 -21.94 -0.74
N THR A 55 15.60 -21.23 -0.32
CA THR A 55 16.97 -21.69 -0.49
C THR A 55 17.41 -22.64 0.61
N ASP A 56 16.59 -22.82 1.58
CA ASP A 56 16.91 -23.66 2.74
C ASP A 56 16.69 -25.14 2.49
N GLY A 57 16.24 -25.44 1.32
CA GLY A 57 15.96 -26.82 0.94
C GLY A 57 17.23 -27.67 0.69
#